data_aa0eff0edd6eacce81308cafcd016cf6
#
_entry.id   aa0eff0edd6eacce81308cafcd016cf6
#
_cell.length_a   1.000
_cell.length_b   1.000
_cell.length_c   1.000
_cell.angle_alpha   90.00
_cell.angle_beta   90.00
_cell.angle_gamma   90.00
#
_symmetry.space_group_name_H-M   'P 1'
#
loop_
_entity.id
_entity.type
_entity.pdbx_description
1 polymer ?
#
loop_
_entity_poly.entity_id
_entity_poly.type
_entity_poly.pdbx_seq_one_letter_code
_entity_poly.pdbx_strand_id
1 'polypeptide(L)'
;MNAAVSQKRDAPKAGRDDFPTSPWATRAFLHHAMKADVSGKTCWEPAANRGHMVRPLQERFGTVIGSDVHDYGFGFPVVDFLDGPSPTDYGLPVHWIVTNPPFNRAEQFVARALDVATEGVAIFARNAFAEGKGRYSRLFQPYPPTRIFQYTERVSCVWGGLDRASRLATAYSWFIWDIGAGTGTTAFSWIPPCRSEFEHDGDYL
;
A
#
# COMPACT_ATOMS: atom_id res chain seq x y z
N MET A 1 17.51 30.34 -2.89
CA MET A 1 16.34 29.92 -3.71
C MET A 1 16.47 28.43 -3.94
N ASN A 2 15.75 27.61 -3.16
CA ASN A 2 15.78 26.15 -3.34
C ASN A 2 14.84 25.79 -4.48
N ALA A 3 15.41 25.39 -5.62
CA ALA A 3 14.64 24.82 -6.70
C ALA A 3 13.93 23.57 -6.17
N ALA A 4 12.59 23.59 -6.15
CA ALA A 4 11.79 22.39 -5.94
C ALA A 4 12.11 21.43 -7.08
N VAL A 5 12.93 20.41 -6.79
CA VAL A 5 13.21 19.35 -7.75
C VAL A 5 11.94 18.52 -7.90
N SER A 6 11.08 18.96 -8.83
CA SER A 6 10.04 18.13 -9.40
C SER A 6 10.76 16.99 -10.08
N GLN A 7 10.85 15.82 -9.45
CA GLN A 7 11.25 14.61 -10.16
C GLN A 7 10.22 14.34 -11.25
N LYS A 8 10.51 14.85 -12.47
CA LYS A 8 9.90 14.34 -13.69
C LYS A 8 10.25 12.85 -13.72
N ARG A 9 9.26 12.01 -13.56
CA ARG A 9 9.42 10.58 -13.84
C ARG A 9 9.74 10.48 -15.32
N ASP A 10 10.91 9.94 -15.64
CA ASP A 10 11.11 9.38 -16.97
C ASP A 10 9.99 8.37 -17.18
N ALA A 11 9.36 8.42 -18.34
CA ALA A 11 8.27 7.52 -18.69
C ALA A 11 8.71 6.07 -18.39
N PRO A 12 7.88 5.27 -17.70
CA PRO A 12 8.28 3.92 -17.30
C PRO A 12 8.74 3.17 -18.55
N LYS A 13 9.96 2.66 -18.54
CA LYS A 13 10.41 1.72 -19.56
C LYS A 13 9.47 0.51 -19.44
N ALA A 14 8.66 0.27 -20.47
CA ALA A 14 7.71 -0.85 -20.59
C ALA A 14 6.40 -0.79 -19.75
N GLY A 15 5.88 0.37 -19.38
CA GLY A 15 4.53 0.48 -18.78
C GLY A 15 4.38 -0.04 -17.35
N ARG A 16 5.47 -0.47 -16.68
CA ARG A 16 5.46 -0.98 -15.31
C ARG A 16 5.63 0.16 -14.30
N ASP A 17 4.78 0.20 -13.28
CA ASP A 17 4.92 1.12 -12.12
C ASP A 17 5.70 0.40 -10.99
N ASP A 18 6.98 0.12 -11.24
CA ASP A 18 7.86 -0.70 -10.38
C ASP A 18 8.51 0.16 -9.28
N PHE A 19 7.73 0.47 -8.25
CA PHE A 19 8.18 1.23 -7.07
C PHE A 19 7.92 0.44 -5.79
N PRO A 20 8.81 -0.52 -5.45
CA PRO A 20 8.61 -1.34 -4.25
C PRO A 20 8.65 -0.49 -2.98
N THR A 21 7.81 -0.87 -2.02
CA THR A 21 7.77 -0.26 -0.69
C THR A 21 8.83 -0.91 0.20
N SER A 22 9.64 -0.12 0.89
CA SER A 22 10.61 -0.65 1.85
C SER A 22 9.89 -1.44 2.95
N PRO A 23 10.33 -2.69 3.29
CA PRO A 23 9.65 -3.54 4.27
C PRO A 23 9.45 -2.90 5.64
N TRP A 24 10.43 -2.10 6.12
CA TRP A 24 10.31 -1.37 7.37
C TRP A 24 9.08 -0.46 7.42
N ALA A 25 8.70 0.14 6.29
CA ALA A 25 7.52 0.99 6.24
C ALA A 25 6.24 0.18 6.46
N THR A 26 6.14 -1.02 5.89
CA THR A 26 5.01 -1.90 6.15
C THR A 26 4.96 -2.37 7.60
N ARG A 27 6.12 -2.71 8.23
CA ARG A 27 6.17 -3.04 9.67
C ARG A 27 5.75 -1.87 10.55
N ALA A 28 6.20 -0.66 10.24
CA ALA A 28 5.78 0.55 10.96
C ALA A 28 4.27 0.80 10.86
N PHE A 29 3.68 0.59 9.68
CA PHE A 29 2.22 0.63 9.52
C PHE A 29 1.52 -0.42 10.39
N LEU A 30 1.96 -1.66 10.35
CA LEU A 30 1.39 -2.74 11.14
C LEU A 30 1.48 -2.47 12.65
N HIS A 31 2.55 -1.82 13.10
CA HIS A 31 2.76 -1.48 14.52
C HIS A 31 1.92 -0.26 14.94
N HIS A 32 1.96 0.84 14.19
CA HIS A 32 1.38 2.11 14.61
C HIS A 32 -0.08 2.28 14.20
N ALA A 33 -0.48 1.74 13.06
CA ALA A 33 -1.80 1.98 12.47
C ALA A 33 -2.75 0.77 12.58
N MET A 34 -2.23 -0.46 12.58
CA MET A 34 -3.04 -1.68 12.67
C MET A 34 -3.00 -2.25 14.08
N LYS A 35 -3.93 -1.78 14.93
CA LYS A 35 -4.00 -2.21 16.34
C LYS A 35 -4.78 -3.50 16.57
N ALA A 36 -5.61 -3.90 15.62
CA ALA A 36 -6.39 -5.13 15.72
C ALA A 36 -5.49 -6.36 15.65
N ASP A 37 -5.90 -7.44 16.31
CA ASP A 37 -5.29 -8.75 16.11
C ASP A 37 -5.72 -9.30 14.74
N VAL A 38 -4.74 -9.52 13.90
CA VAL A 38 -4.93 -10.04 12.53
C VAL A 38 -4.27 -11.41 12.33
N SER A 39 -3.82 -12.06 13.42
CA SER A 39 -3.14 -13.35 13.37
C SER A 39 -4.01 -14.50 12.81
N GLY A 40 -5.33 -14.39 12.91
CA GLY A 40 -6.30 -15.31 12.30
C GLY A 40 -6.88 -14.82 10.98
N LYS A 41 -6.39 -13.72 10.40
CA LYS A 41 -6.97 -13.07 9.24
C LYS A 41 -6.16 -13.31 7.97
N THR A 42 -6.86 -13.24 6.82
CA THR A 42 -6.24 -13.30 5.49
C THR A 42 -6.08 -11.88 4.94
N CYS A 43 -4.87 -11.57 4.50
CA CYS A 43 -4.53 -10.34 3.78
C CYS A 43 -4.21 -10.66 2.31
N TRP A 44 -4.70 -9.85 1.39
CA TRP A 44 -4.32 -9.89 0.00
C TRP A 44 -3.49 -8.64 -0.37
N GLU A 45 -2.28 -8.88 -0.94
CA GLU A 45 -1.45 -7.85 -1.58
C GLU A 45 -1.51 -8.09 -3.10
N PRO A 46 -2.36 -7.34 -3.83
CA PRO A 46 -2.58 -7.56 -5.26
C PRO A 46 -1.58 -6.85 -6.19
N ALA A 47 -0.58 -6.18 -5.65
CA ALA A 47 0.54 -5.57 -6.38
C ALA A 47 1.86 -5.98 -5.72
N ALA A 48 2.03 -7.30 -5.53
CA ALA A 48 3.06 -7.90 -4.69
C ALA A 48 4.50 -7.64 -5.16
N ASN A 49 4.69 -7.32 -6.44
CA ASN A 49 6.00 -7.05 -7.01
C ASN A 49 6.99 -8.19 -6.68
N ARG A 50 8.08 -7.90 -5.95
CA ARG A 50 9.07 -8.87 -5.45
C ARG A 50 8.80 -9.35 -4.02
N GLY A 51 7.60 -9.08 -3.48
CA GLY A 51 7.20 -9.51 -2.14
C GLY A 51 7.71 -8.63 -0.99
N HIS A 52 8.20 -7.43 -1.27
CA HIS A 52 8.74 -6.55 -0.23
C HIS A 52 7.69 -6.13 0.81
N MET A 53 6.42 -6.04 0.43
CA MET A 53 5.31 -5.80 1.35
C MET A 53 4.74 -7.13 1.89
N VAL A 54 4.69 -8.18 1.09
CA VAL A 54 4.18 -9.51 1.48
C VAL A 54 4.93 -10.05 2.70
N ARG A 55 6.26 -9.97 2.70
CA ARG A 55 7.08 -10.49 3.81
C ARG A 55 6.71 -9.88 5.17
N PRO A 56 6.70 -8.56 5.38
CA PRO A 56 6.28 -7.99 6.66
C PRO A 56 4.79 -8.23 6.99
N LEU A 57 3.91 -8.36 5.99
CA LEU A 57 2.51 -8.74 6.25
C LEU A 57 2.42 -10.15 6.84
N GLN A 58 3.23 -11.10 6.37
CA GLN A 58 3.30 -12.46 6.90
C GLN A 58 3.78 -12.53 8.37
N GLU A 59 4.42 -11.50 8.87
CA GLU A 59 4.82 -11.40 10.29
C GLU A 59 3.61 -11.17 11.23
N ARG A 60 2.44 -10.74 10.71
CA ARG A 60 1.28 -10.36 11.50
C ARG A 60 -0.02 -11.05 11.09
N PHE A 61 -0.23 -11.30 9.81
CA PHE A 61 -1.43 -11.97 9.30
C PHE A 61 -1.25 -13.48 9.30
N GLY A 62 -2.34 -14.22 9.59
CA GLY A 62 -2.33 -15.68 9.55
C GLY A 62 -2.12 -16.23 8.14
N THR A 63 -2.64 -15.54 7.14
CA THR A 63 -2.46 -15.89 5.73
C THR A 63 -2.23 -14.60 4.92
N VAL A 64 -1.22 -14.63 4.04
CA VAL A 64 -1.00 -13.53 3.09
C VAL A 64 -0.97 -14.09 1.68
N ILE A 65 -1.86 -13.59 0.84
CA ILE A 65 -1.94 -13.90 -0.58
C ILE A 65 -1.26 -12.74 -1.33
N GLY A 66 -0.20 -13.06 -2.08
CA GLY A 66 0.43 -12.10 -2.99
C GLY A 66 0.03 -12.41 -4.43
N SER A 67 -0.25 -11.40 -5.23
CA SER A 67 -0.38 -11.52 -6.69
C SER A 67 0.08 -10.23 -7.36
N ASP A 68 0.34 -10.26 -8.65
CA ASP A 68 0.70 -9.06 -9.41
C ASP A 68 0.23 -9.23 -10.86
N VAL A 69 0.04 -8.12 -11.58
CA VAL A 69 -0.28 -8.14 -13.00
C VAL A 69 0.94 -8.51 -13.87
N HIS A 70 2.14 -8.46 -13.30
CA HIS A 70 3.40 -8.82 -13.94
C HIS A 70 4.11 -9.93 -13.19
N ASP A 71 4.73 -10.83 -13.92
CA ASP A 71 5.68 -11.77 -13.33
C ASP A 71 7.03 -11.07 -13.08
N TYR A 72 7.39 -10.95 -11.80
CA TYR A 72 8.69 -10.44 -11.35
C TYR A 72 9.68 -11.57 -11.03
N GLY A 73 9.31 -12.84 -11.23
CA GLY A 73 10.17 -14.01 -10.97
C GLY A 73 10.24 -14.42 -9.48
N PHE A 74 9.28 -13.98 -8.66
CA PHE A 74 9.22 -14.28 -7.22
C PHE A 74 8.11 -15.27 -6.84
N GLY A 75 7.50 -15.92 -7.83
CA GLY A 75 6.53 -17.00 -7.62
C GLY A 75 5.12 -16.56 -7.25
N PHE A 76 4.79 -15.29 -7.38
CA PHE A 76 3.43 -14.81 -7.21
C PHE A 76 2.59 -15.08 -8.45
N PRO A 77 1.32 -15.50 -8.30
CA PRO A 77 0.38 -15.63 -9.42
C PRO A 77 0.26 -14.32 -10.22
N VAL A 78 0.22 -14.45 -11.54
CA VAL A 78 -0.04 -13.32 -12.44
C VAL A 78 -1.54 -13.13 -12.55
N VAL A 79 -2.05 -12.06 -11.91
CA VAL A 79 -3.49 -11.73 -11.86
C VAL A 79 -3.65 -10.22 -11.99
N ASP A 80 -4.51 -9.79 -12.90
CA ASP A 80 -4.95 -8.39 -12.93
C ASP A 80 -5.95 -8.17 -11.79
N PHE A 81 -5.57 -7.36 -10.81
CA PHE A 81 -6.42 -7.07 -9.66
C PHE A 81 -7.76 -6.43 -10.04
N LEU A 82 -7.79 -5.61 -11.08
CA LEU A 82 -8.97 -4.85 -11.46
C LEU A 82 -10.00 -5.69 -12.23
N ASP A 83 -9.52 -6.53 -13.15
CA ASP A 83 -10.38 -7.25 -14.09
C ASP A 83 -10.31 -8.79 -13.90
N GLY A 84 -9.34 -9.28 -13.15
CA GLY A 84 -9.15 -10.71 -12.89
C GLY A 84 -9.92 -11.24 -11.69
N PRO A 85 -9.82 -12.54 -11.45
CA PRO A 85 -10.46 -13.19 -10.31
C PRO A 85 -9.82 -12.75 -8.98
N SER A 86 -10.64 -12.73 -7.94
CA SER A 86 -10.21 -12.53 -6.56
C SER A 86 -10.04 -13.88 -5.84
N PRO A 87 -9.31 -13.94 -4.73
CA PRO A 87 -9.24 -15.14 -3.90
C PRO A 87 -10.62 -15.62 -3.44
N THR A 88 -11.59 -14.73 -3.28
CA THR A 88 -12.97 -15.06 -2.88
C THR A 88 -13.70 -15.90 -3.92
N ASP A 89 -13.37 -15.79 -5.19
CA ASP A 89 -13.93 -16.60 -6.28
C ASP A 89 -13.51 -18.08 -6.17
N TYR A 90 -12.47 -18.35 -5.39
CA TYR A 90 -11.97 -19.68 -5.06
C TYR A 90 -12.30 -20.11 -3.61
N GLY A 91 -13.21 -19.40 -2.94
CA GLY A 91 -13.63 -19.70 -1.57
C GLY A 91 -12.65 -19.29 -0.48
N LEU A 92 -11.62 -18.50 -0.81
CA LEU A 92 -10.67 -17.99 0.18
C LEU A 92 -11.15 -16.63 0.71
N PRO A 93 -11.35 -16.46 2.02
CA PRO A 93 -11.77 -15.18 2.56
C PRO A 93 -10.67 -14.13 2.41
N VAL A 94 -11.04 -12.89 2.10
CA VAL A 94 -10.14 -11.74 2.11
C VAL A 94 -10.63 -10.77 3.18
N HIS A 95 -9.95 -10.75 4.34
CA HIS A 95 -10.29 -9.84 5.42
C HIS A 95 -9.73 -8.44 5.17
N TRP A 96 -8.49 -8.39 4.73
CA TRP A 96 -7.78 -7.14 4.46
C TRP A 96 -7.15 -7.13 3.06
N ILE A 97 -7.18 -5.97 2.42
CA ILE A 97 -6.32 -5.68 1.28
C ILE A 97 -5.34 -4.58 1.72
N VAL A 98 -4.04 -4.90 1.63
CA VAL A 98 -2.95 -3.97 1.99
C VAL A 98 -2.00 -3.89 0.80
N THR A 99 -1.87 -2.72 0.17
CA THR A 99 -1.15 -2.62 -1.10
C THR A 99 -0.56 -1.23 -1.37
N ASN A 100 0.49 -1.20 -2.18
CA ASN A 100 1.01 -0.01 -2.86
C ASN A 100 0.63 -0.07 -4.34
N PRO A 101 -0.54 0.43 -4.73
CA PRO A 101 -1.05 0.29 -6.09
C PRO A 101 -0.26 1.15 -7.09
N PRO A 102 -0.34 0.85 -8.39
CA PRO A 102 0.11 1.76 -9.43
C PRO A 102 -0.55 3.13 -9.25
N PHE A 103 0.24 4.22 -9.25
CA PHE A 103 -0.25 5.53 -8.83
C PHE A 103 -1.37 6.09 -9.72
N ASN A 104 -1.37 5.76 -11.00
CA ASN A 104 -2.41 6.17 -11.96
C ASN A 104 -3.69 5.36 -11.84
N ARG A 105 -3.68 4.23 -11.12
CA ARG A 105 -4.83 3.33 -10.92
C ARG A 105 -5.28 3.23 -9.47
N ALA A 106 -4.69 4.01 -8.57
CA ALA A 106 -4.96 3.91 -7.14
C ALA A 106 -6.45 4.07 -6.77
N GLU A 107 -7.22 4.93 -7.47
CA GLU A 107 -8.66 5.08 -7.25
C GLU A 107 -9.43 3.78 -7.58
N GLN A 108 -9.11 3.14 -8.71
CA GLN A 108 -9.74 1.88 -9.11
C GLN A 108 -9.37 0.75 -8.13
N PHE A 109 -8.12 0.74 -7.67
CA PHE A 109 -7.67 -0.21 -6.65
C PHE A 109 -8.47 -0.06 -5.35
N VAL A 110 -8.69 1.17 -4.86
CA VAL A 110 -9.53 1.39 -3.68
C VAL A 110 -10.94 0.89 -3.90
N ALA A 111 -11.58 1.26 -5.02
CA ALA A 111 -12.96 0.82 -5.31
C ALA A 111 -13.07 -0.71 -5.32
N ARG A 112 -12.20 -1.40 -6.07
CA ARG A 112 -12.19 -2.87 -6.11
C ARG A 112 -11.86 -3.49 -4.76
N ALA A 113 -10.93 -2.89 -4.01
CA ALA A 113 -10.56 -3.40 -2.69
C ALA A 113 -11.74 -3.33 -1.70
N LEU A 114 -12.52 -2.25 -1.73
CA LEU A 114 -13.71 -2.09 -0.89
C LEU A 114 -14.82 -3.09 -1.24
N ASP A 115 -14.90 -3.54 -2.49
CA ASP A 115 -15.87 -4.57 -2.92
C ASP A 115 -15.45 -5.98 -2.47
N VAL A 116 -14.15 -6.24 -2.28
CA VAL A 116 -13.61 -7.59 -2.02
C VAL A 116 -13.30 -7.82 -0.55
N ALA A 117 -12.69 -6.85 0.14
CA ALA A 117 -12.30 -6.99 1.54
C ALA A 117 -13.51 -6.95 2.47
N THR A 118 -13.46 -7.73 3.57
CA THR A 118 -14.56 -7.80 4.54
C THR A 118 -14.32 -6.98 5.81
N GLU A 119 -13.06 -6.63 6.14
CA GLU A 119 -12.72 -5.91 7.38
C GLU A 119 -11.97 -4.60 7.12
N GLY A 120 -11.14 -4.54 6.09
CA GLY A 120 -10.46 -3.28 5.81
C GLY A 120 -9.58 -3.26 4.57
N VAL A 121 -9.26 -2.04 4.19
CA VAL A 121 -8.40 -1.70 3.06
C VAL A 121 -7.36 -0.70 3.52
N ALA A 122 -6.08 -0.94 3.22
CA ALA A 122 -5.00 0.00 3.49
C ALA A 122 -4.17 0.23 2.22
N ILE A 123 -4.14 1.47 1.77
CA ILE A 123 -3.44 1.89 0.56
C ILE A 123 -2.24 2.75 0.93
N PHE A 124 -1.06 2.30 0.55
CA PHE A 124 0.15 3.11 0.64
C PHE A 124 0.25 4.02 -0.58
N ALA A 125 0.22 5.32 -0.37
CA ALA A 125 0.23 6.28 -1.47
C ALA A 125 0.99 7.56 -1.10
N ARG A 126 1.35 8.35 -2.12
CA ARG A 126 1.87 9.70 -1.91
C ARG A 126 0.83 10.58 -1.20
N ASN A 127 1.28 11.54 -0.39
CA ASN A 127 0.37 12.49 0.27
C ASN A 127 -0.55 13.22 -0.72
N ALA A 128 -0.06 13.51 -1.93
CA ALA A 128 -0.86 14.10 -3.00
C ALA A 128 -2.06 13.23 -3.45
N PHE A 129 -2.16 11.98 -3.00
CA PHE A 129 -3.35 11.16 -3.20
C PHE A 129 -4.56 11.77 -2.49
N ALA A 130 -4.39 12.51 -1.38
CA ALA A 130 -5.46 13.22 -0.69
C ALA A 130 -6.02 14.44 -1.47
N GLU A 131 -5.41 14.79 -2.60
CA GLU A 131 -5.74 15.98 -3.37
C GLU A 131 -6.51 15.64 -4.65
N GLY A 132 -7.19 16.63 -5.22
CA GLY A 132 -7.81 16.57 -6.54
C GLY A 132 -9.33 16.56 -6.48
N LYS A 133 -9.94 17.54 -7.17
CA LYS A 133 -11.42 17.73 -7.23
C LYS A 133 -12.14 16.47 -7.73
N GLY A 134 -11.60 15.83 -8.78
CA GLY A 134 -12.20 14.63 -9.36
C GLY A 134 -12.15 13.44 -8.40
N ARG A 135 -11.02 13.25 -7.70
CA ARG A 135 -10.88 12.17 -6.70
C ARG A 135 -11.79 12.41 -5.50
N TYR A 136 -11.91 13.66 -5.05
CA TYR A 136 -12.86 13.99 -3.99
C TYR A 136 -14.27 13.52 -4.34
N SER A 137 -14.77 13.88 -5.52
CA SER A 137 -16.15 13.55 -5.91
C SER A 137 -16.39 12.05 -6.16
N ARG A 138 -15.40 11.35 -6.73
CA ARG A 138 -15.56 9.93 -7.07
C ARG A 138 -15.25 8.98 -5.93
N LEU A 139 -14.33 9.36 -5.03
CA LEU A 139 -13.83 8.47 -3.99
C LEU A 139 -14.07 9.02 -2.57
N PHE A 140 -13.51 10.18 -2.22
CA PHE A 140 -13.50 10.61 -0.83
C PHE A 140 -14.87 11.11 -0.32
N GLN A 141 -15.69 11.66 -1.18
CA GLN A 141 -17.03 12.09 -0.80
C GLN A 141 -17.95 10.90 -0.52
N PRO A 142 -18.08 9.87 -1.39
CA PRO A 142 -18.88 8.69 -1.11
C PRO A 142 -18.21 7.69 -0.13
N TYR A 143 -16.88 7.58 -0.15
CA TYR A 143 -16.11 6.59 0.60
C TYR A 143 -14.87 7.23 1.22
N PRO A 144 -15.02 8.11 2.23
CA PRO A 144 -13.86 8.69 2.91
C PRO A 144 -13.06 7.61 3.65
N PRO A 145 -11.71 7.67 3.64
CA PRO A 145 -10.93 6.79 4.49
C PRO A 145 -11.29 7.05 5.96
N THR A 146 -11.32 6.02 6.78
CA THR A 146 -11.56 6.16 8.22
C THR A 146 -10.35 6.79 8.91
N ARG A 147 -9.14 6.48 8.43
CA ARG A 147 -7.88 6.96 9.01
C ARG A 147 -6.85 7.24 7.94
N ILE A 148 -5.99 8.24 8.19
CA ILE A 148 -4.78 8.50 7.42
C ILE A 148 -3.60 8.54 8.40
N PHE A 149 -2.54 7.79 8.10
CA PHE A 149 -1.29 7.80 8.84
C PHE A 149 -0.15 8.27 7.95
N GLN A 150 0.38 9.44 8.25
CA GLN A 150 1.49 10.03 7.50
C GLN A 150 2.83 9.68 8.15
N TYR A 151 3.80 9.25 7.35
CA TYR A 151 5.16 9.12 7.82
C TYR A 151 5.80 10.49 8.05
N THR A 152 6.42 10.65 9.22
CA THR A 152 7.27 11.82 9.50
C THR A 152 8.69 11.61 8.96
N GLU A 153 9.10 10.36 8.76
CA GLU A 153 10.34 9.95 8.15
C GLU A 153 10.12 9.60 6.66
N ARG A 154 11.13 9.82 5.82
CA ARG A 154 10.99 9.57 4.38
C ARG A 154 11.06 8.09 4.06
N VAL A 155 10.00 7.58 3.44
CA VAL A 155 9.99 6.22 2.88
C VAL A 155 10.56 6.27 1.48
N SER A 156 11.59 5.45 1.23
CA SER A 156 12.19 5.31 -0.09
C SER A 156 11.35 4.38 -0.96
N CYS A 157 10.88 4.88 -2.10
CA CYS A 157 10.25 4.11 -3.16
C CYS A 157 10.97 4.47 -4.46
N VAL A 158 12.01 3.73 -4.79
CA VAL A 158 12.83 3.94 -5.99
C VAL A 158 12.36 2.99 -7.08
N TRP A 159 12.38 3.45 -8.32
CA TRP A 159 12.04 2.61 -9.45
C TRP A 159 13.03 1.43 -9.60
N GLY A 160 12.48 0.23 -9.78
CA GLY A 160 13.24 -0.97 -10.11
C GLY A 160 13.85 -1.70 -8.92
N GLY A 161 13.74 -1.19 -7.68
CA GLY A 161 14.29 -1.89 -6.52
C GLY A 161 14.24 -1.10 -5.22
N LEU A 162 14.79 -1.69 -4.16
CA LEU A 162 14.99 -1.02 -2.89
C LEU A 162 16.37 -0.35 -2.86
N ASP A 163 16.42 0.87 -2.35
CA ASP A 163 17.67 1.59 -2.10
C ASP A 163 17.70 2.14 -0.67
N ARG A 164 18.54 1.54 0.16
CA ARG A 164 18.73 1.93 1.56
C ARG A 164 19.25 3.37 1.71
N ALA A 165 20.05 3.83 0.76
CA ALA A 165 20.67 5.14 0.80
C ALA A 165 19.80 6.24 0.19
N SER A 166 18.76 5.89 -0.55
CA SER A 166 17.91 6.85 -1.25
C SER A 166 17.19 7.78 -0.28
N ARG A 167 17.25 9.07 -0.60
CA ARG A 167 16.57 10.15 0.13
C ARG A 167 15.63 10.90 -0.81
N LEU A 168 14.47 10.31 -1.07
CA LEU A 168 13.46 10.92 -1.93
C LEU A 168 12.71 12.05 -1.21
N ALA A 169 12.36 13.08 -1.96
CA ALA A 169 11.61 14.22 -1.43
C ALA A 169 10.10 13.91 -1.22
N THR A 170 9.59 12.83 -1.81
CA THR A 170 8.18 12.47 -1.78
C THR A 170 7.75 12.00 -0.40
N ALA A 171 6.65 12.56 0.11
CA ALA A 171 6.01 12.11 1.33
C ALA A 171 4.93 11.07 1.03
N TYR A 172 4.81 10.09 1.91
CA TYR A 172 3.86 8.99 1.80
C TYR A 172 2.99 8.87 3.04
N SER A 173 1.79 8.33 2.83
CA SER A 173 0.83 8.02 3.88
C SER A 173 0.14 6.69 3.60
N TRP A 174 -0.40 6.09 4.64
CA TRP A 174 -1.39 5.04 4.57
C TRP A 174 -2.78 5.66 4.63
N PHE A 175 -3.61 5.32 3.65
CA PHE A 175 -5.04 5.63 3.62
C PHE A 175 -5.79 4.36 3.97
N ILE A 176 -6.58 4.38 5.04
CA ILE A 176 -7.18 3.19 5.63
C ILE A 176 -8.70 3.33 5.65
N TRP A 177 -9.37 2.30 5.19
CA TRP A 177 -10.80 2.11 5.29
C TRP A 177 -11.06 0.93 6.20
N ASP A 178 -11.58 1.16 7.41
CA ASP A 178 -12.08 0.12 8.30
C ASP A 178 -13.54 -0.15 7.92
N ILE A 179 -13.83 -1.29 7.32
CA ILE A 179 -15.15 -1.63 6.80
C ILE A 179 -16.12 -1.81 7.97
N GLY A 180 -17.28 -1.17 7.88
CA GLY A 180 -18.26 -1.16 8.96
C GLY A 180 -18.07 -0.12 10.05
N ALA A 181 -16.93 0.58 10.09
CA ALA A 181 -16.63 1.63 11.08
C ALA A 181 -16.92 3.06 10.58
N GLY A 182 -17.67 3.20 9.50
CA GLY A 182 -17.88 4.48 8.83
C GLY A 182 -18.51 5.56 9.72
N THR A 183 -17.76 6.61 10.02
CA THR A 183 -18.20 7.77 10.79
C THR A 183 -18.43 9.01 9.92
N GLY A 184 -18.15 8.91 8.60
CA GLY A 184 -18.16 10.08 7.70
C GLY A 184 -17.01 11.06 7.94
N THR A 185 -16.13 10.79 8.91
CA THR A 185 -14.96 11.61 9.22
C THR A 185 -13.68 10.78 9.10
N THR A 186 -12.58 11.46 8.74
CA THR A 186 -11.26 10.84 8.61
C THR A 186 -10.38 11.27 9.79
N ALA A 187 -9.91 10.31 10.60
CA ALA A 187 -8.90 10.59 11.61
C ALA A 187 -7.51 10.68 10.97
N PHE A 188 -6.74 11.69 11.34
CA PHE A 188 -5.38 11.87 10.88
C PHE A 188 -4.38 11.65 12.00
N SER A 189 -3.31 10.90 11.73
CA SER A 189 -2.23 10.63 12.69
C SER A 189 -0.87 10.58 11.99
N TRP A 190 0.20 10.58 12.78
CA TRP A 190 1.56 10.42 12.28
C TRP A 190 2.16 9.09 12.69
N ILE A 191 2.98 8.52 11.81
CA ILE A 191 3.94 7.49 12.15
C ILE A 191 5.24 8.21 12.53
N PRO A 192 5.75 8.05 13.76
CA PRO A 192 6.97 8.72 14.21
C PRO A 192 8.20 8.23 13.44
N PRO A 193 9.36 8.90 13.57
CA PRO A 193 10.62 8.37 13.07
C PRO A 193 10.90 7.02 13.72
N CYS A 194 10.93 5.95 12.94
CA CYS A 194 11.02 4.57 13.46
C CYS A 194 11.74 3.61 12.50
N ARG A 195 12.36 4.11 11.44
CA ARG A 195 13.04 3.27 10.46
C ARG A 195 14.09 2.37 11.12
N SER A 196 14.90 2.91 12.03
CA SER A 196 15.94 2.15 12.72
C SER A 196 15.40 1.01 13.60
N GLU A 197 14.12 1.07 13.99
CA GLU A 197 13.46 0.05 14.79
C GLU A 197 12.92 -1.10 13.91
N PHE A 198 12.42 -0.77 12.72
CA PHE A 198 11.70 -1.71 11.85
C PHE A 198 12.49 -2.15 10.62
N GLU A 199 13.65 -1.57 10.35
CA GLU A 199 14.51 -1.94 9.23
C GLU A 199 15.42 -3.11 9.62
N HIS A 200 15.38 -4.17 8.83
CA HIS A 200 16.24 -5.34 9.00
C HIS A 200 17.24 -5.43 7.85
N ASP A 201 18.44 -5.96 8.13
CA ASP A 201 19.47 -6.10 7.09
C ASP A 201 19.02 -7.02 5.95
N GLY A 202 18.19 -8.02 6.23
CA GLY A 202 17.58 -8.92 5.24
C GLY A 202 16.53 -8.28 4.32
N ASP A 203 16.12 -7.03 4.56
CA ASP A 203 15.11 -6.36 3.73
C ASP A 203 15.61 -6.04 2.32
N TYR A 204 16.92 -5.99 2.14
CA TYR A 204 17.60 -5.57 0.90
C TYR A 204 18.28 -6.72 0.14
N LEU A 205 18.04 -7.98 0.54
CA LEU A 205 18.58 -9.18 -0.08
C LEU A 205 17.69 -9.70 -1.21
#